data_d3a6757a080a63a460136c038dba4262
#
_entry.id   d3a6757a080a63a460136c038dba4262
#
_cell.length_a   1.000
_cell.length_b   1.000
_cell.length_c   1.000
_cell.angle_alpha   90.00
_cell.angle_beta   90.00
_cell.angle_gamma   90.00
#
_symmetry.space_group_name_H-M   'P 1'
#
loop_
_entity.id
_entity.type
_entity.pdbx_description
1 polymer ?
#
loop_
_entity_poly.entity_id
_entity_poly.type
_entity_poly.pdbx_seq_one_letter_code
_entity_poly.pdbx_strand_id
1 'polypeptide(L)'
;MKVAIVGGGPSGLYLAILLKRRQPEWPITVIEQNSAGSTFGFGVVLADSGLNRLQEADAQVHAQLIEQMHFNGSQTIKVKEEPIVLKHPAKGGAITRLTLLRVLQKEAAELGVGIRYGERIEYPRHLDALGLGDADIVVGADGVNSAVRAAFEPEFGTSRQYLRNHFAWFGTARAFDNPALVFRQWQGGSFVAHYYAYTDHASTFVAECDHATWEHLGMEAMSNEERQALFERVFAPELAGDRLISNNSNWRQFPVIQNARWTAGKHVLIGDAHTSAHFSIGSGTRIAMEDAIALADALTAPGTMSPLERLEVFVNSRGPEKAKLLGASRKSYLWYEDIGEWMQRYTPLEFVHAFMTRTGRVDEGRLASQYPEFFAHLVQAGVVSAATMQAARQAA
;
A
#
# COMPACT_ATOMS: atom_id res chain seq x y z
N MET A 1 24.97 -18.41 -0.34
CA MET A 1 24.11 -17.99 -1.48
C MET A 1 24.38 -16.52 -1.79
N LYS A 2 24.60 -16.17 -3.04
CA LYS A 2 24.77 -14.79 -3.51
C LYS A 2 23.42 -14.25 -4.02
N VAL A 3 22.95 -13.14 -3.45
CA VAL A 3 21.63 -12.57 -3.77
C VAL A 3 21.77 -11.16 -4.31
N ALA A 4 21.22 -10.92 -5.49
CA ALA A 4 21.08 -9.59 -6.08
C ALA A 4 19.62 -9.13 -5.98
N ILE A 5 19.40 -7.95 -5.41
CA ILE A 5 18.07 -7.36 -5.22
C ILE A 5 17.97 -6.08 -6.03
N VAL A 6 17.09 -6.06 -7.02
CA VAL A 6 16.83 -4.88 -7.85
C VAL A 6 15.67 -4.11 -7.24
N GLY A 7 15.96 -2.90 -6.75
CA GLY A 7 15.02 -2.00 -6.06
C GLY A 7 15.33 -1.85 -4.58
N GLY A 8 15.70 -0.63 -4.18
CA GLY A 8 15.94 -0.19 -2.79
C GLY A 8 14.68 0.36 -2.11
N GLY A 9 13.51 -0.13 -2.49
CA GLY A 9 12.24 0.16 -1.82
C GLY A 9 12.07 -0.66 -0.52
N PRO A 10 10.94 -0.47 0.19
CA PRO A 10 10.70 -1.15 1.48
C PRO A 10 10.87 -2.67 1.42
N SER A 11 10.36 -3.34 0.36
CA SER A 11 10.47 -4.80 0.23
C SER A 11 11.90 -5.27 0.00
N GLY A 12 12.65 -4.58 -0.90
CA GLY A 12 14.02 -4.98 -1.23
C GLY A 12 14.99 -4.78 -0.07
N LEU A 13 14.94 -3.61 0.59
CA LEU A 13 15.76 -3.33 1.76
C LEU A 13 15.42 -4.25 2.94
N TYR A 14 14.13 -4.47 3.20
CA TYR A 14 13.72 -5.32 4.31
C TYR A 14 14.10 -6.78 4.08
N LEU A 15 13.98 -7.28 2.85
CA LEU A 15 14.50 -8.59 2.48
C LEU A 15 16.01 -8.70 2.74
N ALA A 16 16.78 -7.71 2.31
CA ALA A 16 18.23 -7.69 2.51
C ALA A 16 18.61 -7.75 3.99
N ILE A 17 17.90 -6.97 4.85
CA ILE A 17 18.07 -6.99 6.30
C ILE A 17 17.81 -8.38 6.87
N LEU A 18 16.65 -8.97 6.56
CA LEU A 18 16.26 -10.28 7.08
C LEU A 18 17.24 -11.38 6.66
N LEU A 19 17.70 -11.36 5.40
CA LEU A 19 18.69 -12.30 4.92
C LEU A 19 20.03 -12.14 5.63
N LYS A 20 20.51 -10.92 5.82
CA LYS A 20 21.78 -10.66 6.53
C LYS A 20 21.74 -11.04 8.01
N ARG A 21 20.61 -10.81 8.69
CA ARG A 21 20.45 -11.24 10.07
C ARG A 21 20.52 -12.76 10.23
N ARG A 22 19.94 -13.49 9.29
CA ARG A 22 19.87 -14.95 9.35
C ARG A 22 21.11 -15.64 8.77
N GLN A 23 21.74 -15.01 7.79
CA GLN A 23 22.89 -15.51 7.04
C GLN A 23 23.92 -14.40 6.84
N PRO A 24 24.69 -14.02 7.88
CA PRO A 24 25.61 -12.90 7.81
C PRO A 24 26.67 -13.00 6.70
N GLU A 25 27.06 -14.22 6.35
CA GLU A 25 28.11 -14.52 5.34
C GLU A 25 27.62 -14.41 3.90
N TRP A 26 26.30 -14.31 3.68
CA TRP A 26 25.82 -14.25 2.30
C TRP A 26 26.15 -12.91 1.65
N PRO A 27 26.75 -12.90 0.44
CA PRO A 27 26.89 -11.69 -0.34
C PRO A 27 25.51 -11.21 -0.81
N ILE A 28 25.06 -10.07 -0.27
CA ILE A 28 23.77 -9.46 -0.61
C ILE A 28 24.00 -8.07 -1.15
N THR A 29 23.53 -7.80 -2.36
CA THR A 29 23.65 -6.49 -3.01
C THR A 29 22.27 -5.98 -3.41
N VAL A 30 21.93 -4.77 -2.98
CA VAL A 30 20.75 -4.01 -3.41
C VAL A 30 21.18 -2.99 -4.45
N ILE A 31 20.43 -2.88 -5.55
CA ILE A 31 20.66 -1.93 -6.63
C ILE A 31 19.46 -0.97 -6.66
N GLU A 32 19.71 0.33 -6.51
CA GLU A 32 18.68 1.36 -6.48
C GLU A 32 18.96 2.44 -7.53
N GLN A 33 17.95 2.74 -8.36
CA GLN A 33 18.10 3.73 -9.44
C GLN A 33 18.20 5.18 -8.94
N ASN A 34 17.65 5.49 -7.78
CA ASN A 34 17.67 6.82 -7.20
C ASN A 34 18.90 7.00 -6.31
N SER A 35 19.26 8.25 -6.04
CA SER A 35 20.28 8.59 -5.04
C SER A 35 19.81 8.25 -3.62
N ALA A 36 20.78 8.05 -2.72
CA ALA A 36 20.47 7.82 -1.30
C ALA A 36 19.62 8.96 -0.73
N GLY A 37 18.59 8.60 0.04
CA GLY A 37 17.69 9.58 0.67
C GLY A 37 16.65 10.20 -0.26
N SER A 38 16.57 9.79 -1.53
CA SER A 38 15.53 10.23 -2.45
C SER A 38 14.29 9.35 -2.34
N THR A 39 13.10 9.97 -2.33
CA THR A 39 11.82 9.25 -2.44
C THR A 39 10.76 10.15 -3.04
N PHE A 40 9.74 9.53 -3.64
CA PHE A 40 8.54 10.19 -4.11
C PHE A 40 7.36 9.83 -3.20
N GLY A 41 6.36 10.73 -3.15
CA GLY A 41 5.19 10.59 -2.28
C GLY A 41 5.45 11.15 -0.88
N PHE A 42 4.56 10.82 0.05
CA PHE A 42 4.47 11.45 1.37
C PHE A 42 4.48 10.41 2.48
N GLY A 43 3.39 10.25 3.22
CA GLY A 43 3.28 9.24 4.26
C GLY A 43 2.78 7.91 3.72
N VAL A 44 3.06 6.85 4.46
CA VAL A 44 2.51 5.51 4.29
C VAL A 44 1.88 5.04 5.60
N VAL A 45 0.80 4.27 5.50
CA VAL A 45 0.13 3.68 6.67
C VAL A 45 0.52 2.22 6.81
N LEU A 46 0.84 1.82 8.03
CA LEU A 46 1.01 0.43 8.42
C LEU A 46 -0.07 0.08 9.43
N ALA A 47 -0.95 -0.84 9.05
CA ALA A 47 -2.00 -1.33 9.93
C ALA A 47 -1.44 -2.28 10.99
N ASP A 48 -2.16 -2.42 12.10
CA ASP A 48 -1.78 -3.21 13.27
C ASP A 48 -1.31 -4.64 12.93
N SER A 49 -2.10 -5.36 12.10
CA SER A 49 -1.72 -6.71 11.68
C SER A 49 -0.39 -6.78 10.90
N GLY A 50 -0.04 -5.69 10.19
CA GLY A 50 1.25 -5.58 9.52
C GLY A 50 2.39 -5.32 10.49
N LEU A 51 2.17 -4.46 11.49
CA LEU A 51 3.15 -4.15 12.53
C LEU A 51 3.47 -5.40 13.37
N ASN A 52 2.47 -6.20 13.73
CA ASN A 52 2.68 -7.46 14.44
C ASN A 52 3.55 -8.44 13.64
N ARG A 53 3.31 -8.58 12.34
CA ARG A 53 4.14 -9.43 11.46
C ARG A 53 5.58 -8.91 11.35
N LEU A 54 5.77 -7.60 11.33
CA LEU A 54 7.12 -6.99 11.36
C LEU A 54 7.82 -7.27 12.68
N GLN A 55 7.10 -7.16 13.81
CA GLN A 55 7.63 -7.44 15.14
C GLN A 55 8.09 -8.91 15.28
N GLU A 56 7.28 -9.84 14.78
CA GLU A 56 7.62 -11.26 14.77
C GLU A 56 8.86 -11.57 13.92
N ALA A 57 8.99 -10.90 12.77
CA ALA A 57 10.09 -11.13 11.83
C ALA A 57 11.40 -10.43 12.23
N ASP A 58 11.32 -9.19 12.75
CA ASP A 58 12.44 -8.37 13.17
C ASP A 58 11.99 -7.32 14.20
N ALA A 59 12.12 -7.65 15.48
CA ALA A 59 11.73 -6.77 16.59
C ALA A 59 12.53 -5.46 16.62
N GLN A 60 13.78 -5.44 16.13
CA GLN A 60 14.63 -4.25 16.14
C GLN A 60 14.15 -3.24 15.10
N VAL A 61 13.93 -3.66 13.85
CA VAL A 61 13.37 -2.77 12.80
C VAL A 61 11.98 -2.30 13.21
N HIS A 62 11.14 -3.20 13.76
CA HIS A 62 9.83 -2.82 14.27
C HIS A 62 9.90 -1.70 15.31
N ALA A 63 10.75 -1.83 16.33
CA ALA A 63 10.91 -0.82 17.38
C ALA A 63 11.34 0.55 16.80
N GLN A 64 12.31 0.56 15.89
CA GLN A 64 12.76 1.78 15.22
C GLN A 64 11.65 2.45 14.39
N LEU A 65 10.80 1.67 13.75
CA LEU A 65 9.66 2.21 12.98
C LEU A 65 8.60 2.79 13.90
N ILE A 66 8.24 2.08 14.99
CA ILE A 66 7.21 2.53 15.95
C ILE A 66 7.57 3.89 16.55
N GLU A 67 8.84 4.14 16.88
CA GLU A 67 9.31 5.43 17.40
C GLU A 67 9.09 6.61 16.46
N GLN A 68 8.98 6.34 15.15
CA GLN A 68 8.85 7.35 14.12
C GLN A 68 7.42 7.47 13.55
N MET A 69 6.49 6.66 14.07
CA MET A 69 5.12 6.60 13.56
C MET A 69 4.18 7.53 14.31
N HIS A 70 3.25 8.11 13.56
CA HIS A 70 2.13 8.86 14.09
C HIS A 70 0.89 7.95 14.17
N PHE A 71 0.32 7.79 15.37
CA PHE A 71 -0.79 6.86 15.63
C PHE A 71 -2.11 7.60 15.82
N ASN A 72 -3.19 6.99 15.30
CA ASN A 72 -4.54 7.51 15.43
C ASN A 72 -5.49 6.42 15.93
N GLY A 73 -6.37 6.76 16.88
CA GLY A 73 -7.37 5.86 17.48
C GLY A 73 -8.75 5.93 16.84
N SER A 74 -8.90 6.68 15.76
CA SER A 74 -10.19 6.84 15.07
C SER A 74 -9.98 7.12 13.59
N GLN A 75 -11.02 6.89 12.79
CA GLN A 75 -11.09 7.26 11.37
C GLN A 75 -12.43 7.94 11.11
N THR A 76 -12.44 8.99 10.30
CA THR A 76 -13.66 9.66 9.85
C THR A 76 -13.98 9.26 8.42
N ILE A 77 -15.23 8.91 8.16
CA ILE A 77 -15.77 8.79 6.80
C ILE A 77 -16.87 9.84 6.67
N LYS A 78 -16.68 10.76 5.71
CA LYS A 78 -17.61 11.85 5.45
C LYS A 78 -18.23 11.68 4.08
N VAL A 79 -19.55 11.63 4.03
CA VAL A 79 -20.32 11.58 2.79
C VAL A 79 -21.54 12.46 2.91
N LYS A 80 -21.92 13.18 1.85
CA LYS A 80 -23.00 14.19 1.87
C LYS A 80 -22.85 15.20 3.03
N GLU A 81 -21.62 15.62 3.27
CA GLU A 81 -21.20 16.53 4.35
C GLU A 81 -21.46 16.03 5.78
N GLU A 82 -21.91 14.78 5.96
CA GLU A 82 -22.13 14.15 7.25
C GLU A 82 -20.92 13.30 7.66
N PRO A 83 -20.19 13.66 8.75
CA PRO A 83 -19.07 12.91 9.24
C PRO A 83 -19.53 11.76 10.15
N ILE A 84 -19.06 10.55 9.88
CA ILE A 84 -19.22 9.38 10.74
C ILE A 84 -17.85 8.99 11.27
N VAL A 85 -17.67 9.08 12.58
CA VAL A 85 -16.42 8.76 13.26
C VAL A 85 -16.44 7.29 13.70
N LEU A 86 -15.46 6.54 13.22
CA LEU A 86 -15.24 5.14 13.57
C LEU A 86 -14.08 5.07 14.57
N LYS A 87 -14.39 4.78 15.82
CA LYS A 87 -13.39 4.52 16.86
C LYS A 87 -13.03 3.04 16.83
N HIS A 88 -11.75 2.72 16.87
CA HIS A 88 -11.28 1.34 16.92
C HIS A 88 -10.08 1.21 17.87
N PRO A 89 -9.96 0.06 18.55
CA PRO A 89 -8.84 -0.17 19.49
C PRO A 89 -7.50 -0.42 18.78
N ALA A 90 -7.52 -0.73 17.49
CA ALA A 90 -6.31 -1.07 16.74
C ALA A 90 -5.41 0.15 16.55
N LYS A 91 -4.11 -0.05 16.69
CA LYS A 91 -3.09 1.00 16.66
C LYS A 91 -2.29 0.97 15.36
N GLY A 92 -2.97 1.13 14.24
CA GLY A 92 -2.29 1.42 12.97
C GLY A 92 -1.69 2.83 13.01
N GLY A 93 -0.54 3.02 12.40
CA GLY A 93 0.15 4.31 12.37
C GLY A 93 0.60 4.69 10.96
N ALA A 94 0.94 5.97 10.79
CA ALA A 94 1.52 6.52 9.59
C ALA A 94 2.97 6.95 9.83
N ILE A 95 3.80 6.81 8.82
CA ILE A 95 5.21 7.22 8.84
C ILE A 95 5.54 7.89 7.51
N THR A 96 6.46 8.87 7.49
CA THR A 96 6.91 9.39 6.21
C THR A 96 7.59 8.29 5.41
N ARG A 97 7.35 8.25 4.11
CA ARG A 97 8.03 7.28 3.23
C ARG A 97 9.55 7.42 3.30
N LEU A 98 10.04 8.65 3.43
CA LEU A 98 11.47 8.94 3.56
C LEU A 98 12.05 8.38 4.87
N THR A 99 11.37 8.56 5.99
CA THR A 99 11.79 8.03 7.29
C THR A 99 11.81 6.51 7.29
N LEU A 100 10.76 5.87 6.76
CA LEU A 100 10.74 4.41 6.57
C LEU A 100 11.97 3.92 5.80
N LEU A 101 12.27 4.55 4.65
CA LEU A 101 13.43 4.17 3.85
C LEU A 101 14.76 4.42 4.58
N ARG A 102 14.90 5.55 5.29
CA ARG A 102 16.12 5.87 6.06
C ARG A 102 16.39 4.84 7.16
N VAL A 103 15.35 4.43 7.89
CA VAL A 103 15.49 3.36 8.91
C VAL A 103 15.99 2.08 8.26
N LEU A 104 15.37 1.65 7.15
CA LEU A 104 15.76 0.42 6.47
C LEU A 104 17.15 0.54 5.82
N GLN A 105 17.50 1.67 5.22
CA GLN A 105 18.82 1.90 4.62
C GLN A 105 19.93 1.87 5.67
N LYS A 106 19.73 2.52 6.81
CA LYS A 106 20.66 2.53 7.94
C LYS A 106 20.90 1.12 8.45
N GLU A 107 19.82 0.39 8.75
CA GLU A 107 19.90 -0.97 9.25
C GLU A 107 20.58 -1.92 8.26
N ALA A 108 20.25 -1.83 6.99
CA ALA A 108 20.88 -2.64 5.93
C ALA A 108 22.39 -2.36 5.83
N ALA A 109 22.81 -1.09 5.92
CA ALA A 109 24.22 -0.70 5.87
C ALA A 109 25.00 -1.21 7.11
N GLU A 110 24.41 -1.12 8.30
CA GLU A 110 25.01 -1.61 9.56
C GLU A 110 25.21 -3.14 9.54
N LEU A 111 24.32 -3.86 8.84
CA LEU A 111 24.45 -5.32 8.63
C LEU A 111 25.40 -5.70 7.50
N GLY A 112 26.02 -4.74 6.82
CA GLY A 112 26.97 -4.99 5.73
C GLY A 112 26.30 -5.39 4.38
N VAL A 113 25.06 -4.94 4.15
CA VAL A 113 24.45 -5.05 2.82
C VAL A 113 25.15 -4.10 1.85
N GLY A 114 25.59 -4.60 0.70
CA GLY A 114 26.07 -3.75 -0.38
C GLY A 114 24.91 -3.00 -1.03
N ILE A 115 24.85 -1.65 -0.91
CA ILE A 115 23.80 -0.85 -1.57
C ILE A 115 24.46 0.01 -2.65
N ARG A 116 24.01 -0.13 -3.89
CA ARG A 116 24.46 0.66 -5.05
C ARG A 116 23.35 1.62 -5.45
N TYR A 117 23.56 2.90 -5.18
CA TYR A 117 22.64 3.98 -5.54
C TYR A 117 22.97 4.59 -6.89
N GLY A 118 21.97 5.15 -7.56
CA GLY A 118 22.12 5.78 -8.88
C GLY A 118 22.27 4.78 -10.03
N GLU A 119 22.06 3.50 -9.78
CA GLU A 119 22.24 2.41 -10.73
C GLU A 119 20.89 1.94 -11.28
N ARG A 120 20.50 2.40 -12.45
CA ARG A 120 19.28 1.97 -13.12
C ARG A 120 19.51 0.68 -13.91
N ILE A 121 18.77 -0.35 -13.55
CA ILE A 121 18.75 -1.60 -14.32
C ILE A 121 17.66 -1.50 -15.38
N GLU A 122 18.05 -1.32 -16.64
CA GLU A 122 17.10 -1.33 -17.76
C GLU A 122 16.85 -2.74 -18.29
N TYR A 123 17.85 -3.61 -18.09
CA TYR A 123 17.79 -5.00 -18.54
C TYR A 123 18.63 -5.91 -17.63
N PRO A 124 18.20 -7.14 -17.31
CA PRO A 124 18.95 -8.02 -16.41
C PRO A 124 20.42 -8.26 -16.75
N ARG A 125 20.82 -8.13 -18.03
CA ARG A 125 22.23 -8.24 -18.44
C ARG A 125 23.13 -7.18 -17.79
N HIS A 126 22.58 -6.05 -17.34
CA HIS A 126 23.37 -5.07 -16.59
C HIS A 126 23.92 -5.64 -15.28
N LEU A 127 23.34 -6.72 -14.75
CA LEU A 127 23.88 -7.42 -13.58
C LEU A 127 25.30 -7.96 -13.85
N ASP A 128 25.59 -8.44 -15.06
CA ASP A 128 26.93 -8.90 -15.44
C ASP A 128 27.96 -7.77 -15.38
N ALA A 129 27.61 -6.60 -15.91
CA ALA A 129 28.44 -5.41 -15.84
C ALA A 129 28.71 -4.93 -14.40
N LEU A 130 27.78 -5.21 -13.49
CA LEU A 130 27.91 -4.91 -12.07
C LEU A 130 28.59 -6.03 -11.26
N GLY A 131 29.03 -7.12 -11.91
CA GLY A 131 29.62 -8.30 -11.25
C GLY A 131 28.60 -9.10 -10.43
N LEU A 132 27.33 -9.09 -10.82
CA LEU A 132 26.22 -9.77 -10.15
C LEU A 132 25.56 -10.83 -11.03
N GLY A 133 26.06 -11.09 -12.22
CA GLY A 133 25.52 -12.09 -13.15
C GLY A 133 25.55 -13.53 -12.60
N ASP A 134 26.51 -13.83 -11.73
CA ASP A 134 26.68 -15.10 -11.03
C ASP A 134 25.84 -15.23 -9.75
N ALA A 135 24.94 -14.28 -9.47
CA ALA A 135 24.01 -14.40 -8.33
C ALA A 135 23.17 -15.69 -8.45
N ASP A 136 23.04 -16.39 -7.34
CA ASP A 136 22.19 -17.59 -7.23
C ASP A 136 20.72 -17.25 -7.39
N ILE A 137 20.31 -16.09 -6.83
CA ILE A 137 18.94 -15.54 -6.89
C ILE A 137 19.01 -14.06 -7.26
N VAL A 138 18.11 -13.66 -8.16
CA VAL A 138 17.85 -12.26 -8.53
C VAL A 138 16.42 -11.91 -8.12
N VAL A 139 16.28 -10.90 -7.25
CA VAL A 139 14.98 -10.46 -6.74
C VAL A 139 14.57 -9.16 -7.41
N GLY A 140 13.46 -9.16 -8.13
CA GLY A 140 12.79 -7.94 -8.61
C GLY A 140 11.91 -7.36 -7.51
N ALA A 141 12.39 -6.28 -6.89
CA ALA A 141 11.71 -5.48 -5.86
C ALA A 141 11.57 -4.01 -6.31
N ASP A 142 11.64 -3.78 -7.62
CA ASP A 142 11.78 -2.51 -8.32
C ASP A 142 10.41 -1.88 -8.70
N GLY A 143 9.35 -2.33 -8.05
CA GLY A 143 8.05 -1.68 -8.04
C GLY A 143 7.23 -1.88 -9.32
N VAL A 144 6.23 -1.02 -9.48
CA VAL A 144 5.19 -1.14 -10.52
C VAL A 144 5.76 -1.13 -11.95
N ASN A 145 6.89 -0.45 -12.17
CA ASN A 145 7.59 -0.37 -13.45
C ASN A 145 8.82 -1.30 -13.52
N SER A 146 8.75 -2.45 -12.88
CA SER A 146 9.85 -3.39 -12.73
C SER A 146 10.55 -3.72 -14.05
N ALA A 147 11.87 -3.48 -14.10
CA ALA A 147 12.73 -3.86 -15.21
C ALA A 147 12.97 -5.38 -15.22
N VAL A 148 13.05 -6.01 -14.04
CA VAL A 148 13.18 -7.47 -13.92
C VAL A 148 11.96 -8.16 -14.52
N ARG A 149 10.75 -7.69 -14.19
CA ARG A 149 9.52 -8.21 -14.79
C ARG A 149 9.49 -8.00 -16.30
N ALA A 150 9.81 -6.80 -16.76
CA ALA A 150 9.78 -6.45 -18.18
C ALA A 150 10.70 -7.34 -19.04
N ALA A 151 11.83 -7.77 -18.50
CA ALA A 151 12.75 -8.63 -19.20
C ALA A 151 12.28 -10.09 -19.39
N PHE A 152 11.32 -10.52 -18.58
CA PHE A 152 10.79 -11.90 -18.55
C PHE A 152 9.26 -11.91 -18.53
N GLU A 153 8.60 -10.94 -19.19
CA GLU A 153 7.12 -10.83 -19.21
C GLU A 153 6.42 -12.13 -19.68
N PRO A 154 6.91 -12.83 -20.74
CA PRO A 154 6.31 -14.10 -21.14
C PRO A 154 6.43 -15.20 -20.07
N GLU A 155 7.58 -15.28 -19.42
CA GLU A 155 7.88 -16.30 -18.40
C GLU A 155 7.06 -16.04 -17.13
N PHE A 156 6.90 -14.79 -16.71
CA PHE A 156 6.06 -14.40 -15.60
C PHE A 156 4.55 -14.48 -15.94
N GLY A 157 4.20 -14.43 -17.23
CA GLY A 157 2.81 -14.37 -17.67
C GLY A 157 2.13 -13.09 -17.20
N THR A 158 2.79 -11.95 -17.44
CA THR A 158 2.36 -10.63 -16.97
C THR A 158 1.10 -10.17 -17.68
N SER A 159 0.13 -9.67 -16.93
CA SER A 159 -1.01 -8.90 -17.43
C SER A 159 -1.04 -7.51 -16.79
N ARG A 160 -1.51 -6.53 -17.56
CA ARG A 160 -1.61 -5.14 -17.12
C ARG A 160 -2.94 -4.56 -17.58
N GLN A 161 -3.70 -4.02 -16.63
CA GLN A 161 -4.94 -3.30 -16.85
C GLN A 161 -4.89 -1.97 -16.13
N TYR A 162 -5.64 -0.97 -16.58
CA TYR A 162 -5.78 0.31 -15.90
C TYR A 162 -7.22 0.47 -15.41
N LEU A 163 -7.38 0.91 -14.16
CA LEU A 163 -8.67 1.31 -13.64
C LEU A 163 -9.10 2.63 -14.26
N ARG A 164 -10.39 2.92 -14.22
CA ARG A 164 -10.95 4.11 -14.86
C ARG A 164 -10.74 5.40 -14.06
N ASN A 165 -10.80 5.32 -12.73
CA ASN A 165 -10.64 6.47 -11.85
C ASN A 165 -9.25 7.09 -11.97
N HIS A 166 -9.19 8.41 -11.79
CA HIS A 166 -7.95 9.17 -11.81
C HIS A 166 -7.59 9.62 -10.39
N PHE A 167 -6.32 9.53 -10.05
CA PHE A 167 -5.83 9.94 -8.74
C PHE A 167 -4.46 10.61 -8.81
N ALA A 168 -4.16 11.40 -7.79
CA ALA A 168 -2.83 11.94 -7.54
C ALA A 168 -2.54 11.95 -6.04
N TRP A 169 -1.26 11.83 -5.67
CA TRP A 169 -0.79 11.92 -4.29
C TRP A 169 -0.23 13.30 -4.01
N PHE A 170 -0.80 13.98 -3.03
CA PHE A 170 -0.32 15.26 -2.51
C PHE A 170 0.05 15.13 -1.03
N GLY A 171 0.76 16.13 -0.54
CA GLY A 171 0.89 16.43 0.88
C GLY A 171 0.18 17.74 1.21
N THR A 172 0.13 18.08 2.49
CA THR A 172 -0.24 19.40 2.99
C THR A 172 0.55 19.68 4.27
N ALA A 173 0.82 20.96 4.55
CA ALA A 173 1.45 21.41 5.79
C ALA A 173 0.49 21.38 7.00
N ARG A 174 -0.71 20.84 6.81
CA ARG A 174 -1.70 20.65 7.85
C ARG A 174 -1.58 19.26 8.45
N ALA A 175 -1.45 19.14 9.77
CA ALA A 175 -1.67 17.89 10.47
C ALA A 175 -3.17 17.72 10.74
N PHE A 176 -3.82 16.75 10.12
CA PHE A 176 -5.22 16.44 10.41
C PHE A 176 -5.33 15.68 11.73
N ASP A 177 -6.28 16.04 12.56
CA ASP A 177 -6.52 15.41 13.87
C ASP A 177 -6.85 13.92 13.74
N ASN A 178 -7.58 13.55 12.69
CA ASN A 178 -7.95 12.16 12.41
C ASN A 178 -7.77 11.83 10.93
N PRO A 179 -7.35 10.61 10.60
CA PRO A 179 -7.47 10.11 9.25
C PRO A 179 -8.90 10.19 8.75
N ALA A 180 -9.08 10.63 7.52
CA ALA A 180 -10.43 10.68 6.96
C ALA A 180 -10.48 10.27 5.49
N LEU A 181 -11.66 9.77 5.12
CA LEU A 181 -12.11 9.57 3.75
C LEU A 181 -13.32 10.49 3.55
N VAL A 182 -13.20 11.46 2.65
CA VAL A 182 -14.26 12.40 2.33
C VAL A 182 -14.73 12.14 0.91
N PHE A 183 -15.98 11.74 0.79
CA PHE A 183 -16.68 11.50 -0.47
C PHE A 183 -17.61 12.69 -0.74
N ARG A 184 -17.34 13.44 -1.79
CA ARG A 184 -18.03 14.70 -2.07
C ARG A 184 -18.52 14.77 -3.51
N GLN A 185 -19.78 15.20 -3.67
CA GLN A 185 -20.31 15.63 -4.95
C GLN A 185 -20.18 17.16 -5.10
N TRP A 186 -19.63 17.62 -6.21
CA TRP A 186 -19.43 19.03 -6.48
C TRP A 186 -19.54 19.30 -7.98
N GLN A 187 -20.39 20.26 -8.38
CA GLN A 187 -20.64 20.63 -9.78
C GLN A 187 -20.87 19.43 -10.71
N GLY A 188 -21.67 18.46 -10.27
CA GLY A 188 -21.98 17.24 -11.03
C GLY A 188 -20.89 16.18 -11.02
N GLY A 189 -19.74 16.43 -10.43
CA GLY A 189 -18.65 15.47 -10.28
C GLY A 189 -18.62 14.79 -8.92
N SER A 190 -17.95 13.63 -8.86
CA SER A 190 -17.76 12.80 -7.68
C SER A 190 -16.28 12.71 -7.31
N PHE A 191 -15.95 13.21 -6.13
CA PHE A 191 -14.58 13.36 -5.65
C PHE A 191 -14.34 12.59 -4.35
N VAL A 192 -13.13 12.10 -4.18
CA VAL A 192 -12.67 11.48 -2.93
C VAL A 192 -11.38 12.14 -2.48
N ALA A 193 -11.30 12.47 -1.20
CA ALA A 193 -10.05 12.77 -0.51
C ALA A 193 -9.81 11.73 0.58
N HIS A 194 -8.64 11.14 0.58
CA HIS A 194 -8.13 10.32 1.69
C HIS A 194 -6.93 11.03 2.29
N TYR A 195 -7.03 11.44 3.53
CA TYR A 195 -5.92 12.12 4.20
C TYR A 195 -5.65 11.57 5.59
N TYR A 196 -4.40 11.70 6.01
CA TYR A 196 -3.91 11.29 7.33
C TYR A 196 -2.61 11.98 7.67
N ALA A 197 -2.45 12.39 8.92
CA ALA A 197 -1.20 12.93 9.43
C ALA A 197 -0.15 11.83 9.56
N TYR A 198 1.09 12.16 9.22
CA TYR A 198 2.26 11.31 9.43
C TYR A 198 3.34 11.99 10.28
N THR A 199 3.13 13.27 10.58
CA THR A 199 3.86 14.07 11.58
C THR A 199 2.88 15.06 12.21
N ASP A 200 3.33 15.77 13.26
CA ASP A 200 2.56 16.84 13.91
C ASP A 200 2.35 18.09 13.03
N HIS A 201 2.92 18.11 11.83
CA HIS A 201 2.93 19.29 10.96
C HIS A 201 2.54 19.00 9.51
N ALA A 202 2.35 17.72 9.15
CA ALA A 202 2.12 17.37 7.76
C ALA A 202 1.27 16.10 7.61
N SER A 203 0.51 16.11 6.51
CA SER A 203 -0.35 14.99 6.14
C SER A 203 -0.18 14.60 4.68
N THR A 204 -0.47 13.33 4.41
CA THR A 204 -0.77 12.85 3.05
C THR A 204 -2.19 13.28 2.69
N PHE A 205 -2.39 13.63 1.42
CA PHE A 205 -3.69 13.88 0.82
C PHE A 205 -3.75 13.17 -0.54
N VAL A 206 -4.48 12.06 -0.61
CA VAL A 206 -4.75 11.35 -1.86
C VAL A 206 -6.02 11.91 -2.46
N ALA A 207 -5.88 12.49 -3.64
CA ALA A 207 -6.98 13.05 -4.42
C ALA A 207 -7.42 12.04 -5.47
N GLU A 208 -8.72 11.76 -5.57
CA GLU A 208 -9.29 10.83 -6.54
C GLU A 208 -10.62 11.37 -7.07
N CYS A 209 -10.92 11.11 -8.35
CA CYS A 209 -12.24 11.30 -8.93
C CYS A 209 -12.60 10.13 -9.85
N ASP A 210 -13.88 9.89 -10.04
CA ASP A 210 -14.34 8.91 -11.01
C ASP A 210 -14.10 9.38 -12.44
N HIS A 211 -14.11 8.44 -13.39
CA HIS A 211 -13.87 8.73 -14.79
C HIS A 211 -14.94 9.68 -15.40
N ALA A 212 -16.18 9.53 -14.98
CA ALA A 212 -17.26 10.42 -15.42
C ALA A 212 -17.02 11.88 -15.03
N THR A 213 -16.50 12.12 -13.82
CA THR A 213 -16.08 13.44 -13.35
C THR A 213 -14.91 13.98 -14.17
N TRP A 214 -13.93 13.14 -14.46
CA TRP A 214 -12.76 13.52 -15.25
C TRP A 214 -13.17 14.03 -16.65
N GLU A 215 -14.07 13.30 -17.32
CA GLU A 215 -14.62 13.69 -18.63
C GLU A 215 -15.52 14.93 -18.52
N HIS A 216 -16.49 14.91 -17.58
CA HIS A 216 -17.48 15.98 -17.43
C HIS A 216 -16.86 17.37 -17.18
N LEU A 217 -15.80 17.43 -16.38
CA LEU A 217 -15.11 18.66 -16.08
C LEU A 217 -13.94 18.99 -17.02
N GLY A 218 -13.73 18.17 -18.05
CA GLY A 218 -12.66 18.39 -19.03
C GLY A 218 -11.26 18.34 -18.43
N MET A 219 -11.06 17.52 -17.39
CA MET A 219 -9.81 17.49 -16.61
C MET A 219 -8.61 17.02 -17.44
N GLU A 220 -8.82 16.31 -18.55
CA GLU A 220 -7.73 15.92 -19.45
C GLU A 220 -6.99 17.12 -20.02
N ALA A 221 -7.71 18.22 -20.34
CA ALA A 221 -7.14 19.45 -20.89
C ALA A 221 -6.51 20.36 -19.84
N MET A 222 -6.75 20.12 -18.54
CA MET A 222 -6.19 20.93 -17.45
C MET A 222 -4.70 20.65 -17.23
N SER A 223 -3.95 21.65 -16.79
CA SER A 223 -2.62 21.45 -16.24
C SER A 223 -2.68 20.74 -14.87
N ASN A 224 -1.54 20.26 -14.37
CA ASN A 224 -1.49 19.67 -13.02
C ASN A 224 -1.85 20.70 -11.93
N GLU A 225 -1.46 21.96 -12.11
CA GLU A 225 -1.75 23.07 -11.22
C GLU A 225 -3.25 23.40 -11.20
N GLU A 226 -3.91 23.37 -12.35
CA GLU A 226 -5.36 23.57 -12.46
C GLU A 226 -6.16 22.47 -11.79
N ARG A 227 -5.76 21.20 -11.97
CA ARG A 227 -6.34 20.05 -11.28
C ARG A 227 -6.13 20.14 -9.76
N GLN A 228 -4.92 20.52 -9.32
CA GLN A 228 -4.62 20.75 -7.90
C GLN A 228 -5.53 21.86 -7.33
N ALA A 229 -5.63 23.01 -8.02
CA ALA A 229 -6.48 24.11 -7.59
C ALA A 229 -7.97 23.73 -7.57
N LEU A 230 -8.42 22.85 -8.47
CA LEU A 230 -9.77 22.29 -8.44
C LEU A 230 -10.01 21.50 -7.15
N PHE A 231 -9.10 20.60 -6.80
CA PHE A 231 -9.22 19.81 -5.57
C PHE A 231 -9.10 20.68 -4.30
N GLU A 232 -8.27 21.70 -4.30
CA GLU A 232 -8.22 22.69 -3.21
C GLU A 232 -9.55 23.41 -3.03
N ARG A 233 -10.27 23.72 -4.10
CA ARG A 233 -11.62 24.32 -4.02
C ARG A 233 -12.66 23.31 -3.54
N VAL A 234 -12.64 22.09 -4.07
CA VAL A 234 -13.59 21.03 -3.69
C VAL A 234 -13.46 20.68 -2.21
N PHE A 235 -12.24 20.61 -1.69
CA PHE A 235 -11.94 20.23 -0.31
C PHE A 235 -11.50 21.42 0.57
N ALA A 236 -11.90 22.65 0.20
CA ALA A 236 -11.59 23.86 0.97
C ALA A 236 -12.02 23.78 2.45
N PRO A 237 -13.17 23.16 2.84
CA PRO A 237 -13.53 23.00 4.24
C PRO A 237 -12.52 22.17 5.04
N GLU A 238 -11.98 21.10 4.46
CA GLU A 238 -10.98 20.24 5.11
C GLU A 238 -9.61 20.89 5.16
N LEU A 239 -9.21 21.53 4.08
CA LEU A 239 -7.91 22.20 3.98
C LEU A 239 -7.84 23.48 4.81
N ALA A 240 -9.00 24.14 5.07
CA ALA A 240 -9.10 25.35 5.91
C ALA A 240 -8.07 26.47 5.56
N GLY A 241 -7.80 26.64 4.26
CA GLY A 241 -6.85 27.63 3.74
C GLY A 241 -5.45 27.10 3.46
N ASP A 242 -5.10 25.90 3.92
CA ASP A 242 -3.84 25.27 3.55
C ASP A 242 -3.85 24.81 2.09
N ARG A 243 -2.66 24.72 1.49
CA ARG A 243 -2.47 24.30 0.11
C ARG A 243 -2.05 22.83 0.02
N LEU A 244 -2.35 22.22 -1.11
CA LEU A 244 -1.77 20.94 -1.47
C LEU A 244 -0.32 21.13 -1.92
N ILE A 245 0.55 20.21 -1.52
CA ILE A 245 1.98 20.20 -1.83
C ILE A 245 2.22 19.07 -2.82
N SER A 246 2.77 19.40 -4.00
CA SER A 246 3.18 18.41 -4.99
C SER A 246 4.59 17.89 -4.70
N ASN A 247 4.77 16.57 -4.82
CA ASN A 247 6.06 15.90 -4.86
C ASN A 247 6.03 14.87 -6.00
N ASN A 248 6.14 15.35 -7.24
CA ASN A 248 5.93 14.56 -8.46
C ASN A 248 4.51 13.97 -8.52
N SER A 249 3.52 14.79 -8.10
CA SER A 249 2.10 14.40 -7.95
C SER A 249 1.38 14.41 -9.31
N ASN A 250 1.76 13.50 -10.19
CA ASN A 250 1.12 13.36 -11.49
C ASN A 250 -0.19 12.60 -11.39
N TRP A 251 -1.22 13.11 -12.07
CA TRP A 251 -2.50 12.44 -12.24
C TRP A 251 -2.36 11.21 -13.12
N ARG A 252 -2.95 10.11 -12.70
CA ARG A 252 -2.86 8.82 -13.39
C ARG A 252 -4.00 7.89 -13.02
N GLN A 253 -4.24 6.92 -13.87
CA GLN A 253 -5.06 5.75 -13.59
C GLN A 253 -4.24 4.68 -12.87
N PHE A 254 -4.87 3.89 -12.01
CA PHE A 254 -4.16 2.86 -11.25
C PHE A 254 -3.86 1.64 -12.14
N PRO A 255 -2.59 1.23 -12.28
CA PRO A 255 -2.22 0.03 -13.00
C PRO A 255 -2.45 -1.22 -12.13
N VAL A 256 -3.34 -2.08 -12.55
CA VAL A 256 -3.52 -3.43 -11.98
C VAL A 256 -2.56 -4.37 -12.70
N ILE A 257 -1.48 -4.71 -12.02
CA ILE A 257 -0.45 -5.62 -12.51
C ILE A 257 -0.61 -6.97 -11.84
N GLN A 258 -0.62 -8.03 -12.65
CA GLN A 258 -0.68 -9.41 -12.20
C GLN A 258 0.33 -10.25 -12.98
N ASN A 259 0.97 -11.19 -12.31
CA ASN A 259 1.84 -12.18 -12.91
C ASN A 259 1.30 -13.58 -12.57
N ALA A 260 1.16 -14.42 -13.57
CA ALA A 260 0.68 -15.79 -13.40
C ALA A 260 1.71 -16.64 -12.63
N ARG A 261 2.99 -16.31 -12.76
CA ARG A 261 4.10 -16.96 -12.07
C ARG A 261 4.91 -15.92 -11.29
N TRP A 262 5.46 -16.33 -10.17
CA TRP A 262 6.30 -15.50 -9.31
C TRP A 262 7.77 -15.55 -9.68
N THR A 263 8.15 -16.59 -10.43
CA THR A 263 9.52 -16.91 -10.74
C THR A 263 9.73 -17.15 -12.23
N ALA A 264 10.94 -16.83 -12.71
CA ALA A 264 11.44 -17.14 -14.05
C ALA A 264 12.91 -17.58 -13.89
N GLY A 265 13.15 -18.90 -13.80
CA GLY A 265 14.43 -19.47 -13.41
C GLY A 265 14.87 -18.94 -12.03
N LYS A 266 16.07 -18.33 -11.95
CA LYS A 266 16.61 -17.73 -10.72
C LYS A 266 16.01 -16.37 -10.36
N HIS A 267 15.13 -15.81 -11.18
CA HIS A 267 14.48 -14.52 -10.95
C HIS A 267 13.18 -14.72 -10.20
N VAL A 268 12.93 -13.89 -9.17
CA VAL A 268 11.70 -13.87 -8.38
C VAL A 268 11.22 -12.43 -8.20
N LEU A 269 9.90 -12.22 -8.27
CA LEU A 269 9.29 -10.90 -8.07
C LEU A 269 8.62 -10.81 -6.70
N ILE A 270 8.79 -9.68 -6.02
CA ILE A 270 8.11 -9.34 -4.75
C ILE A 270 7.52 -7.94 -4.80
N GLY A 271 6.59 -7.65 -3.89
CA GLY A 271 5.93 -6.35 -3.81
C GLY A 271 5.21 -5.97 -5.10
N ASP A 272 5.25 -4.68 -5.46
CA ASP A 272 4.57 -4.16 -6.65
C ASP A 272 5.24 -4.59 -7.97
N ALA A 273 6.45 -5.12 -7.94
CA ALA A 273 7.06 -5.77 -9.10
C ALA A 273 6.29 -7.05 -9.47
N HIS A 274 5.80 -7.79 -8.47
CA HIS A 274 4.96 -8.97 -8.70
C HIS A 274 3.49 -8.60 -8.93
N THR A 275 2.88 -7.81 -8.03
CA THR A 275 1.45 -7.47 -8.10
C THR A 275 1.20 -6.13 -7.44
N SER A 276 0.54 -5.21 -8.14
CA SER A 276 0.11 -3.96 -7.54
C SER A 276 -1.10 -4.16 -6.63
N ALA A 277 -1.07 -3.55 -5.45
CA ALA A 277 -2.19 -3.51 -4.52
C ALA A 277 -2.79 -2.09 -4.52
N HIS A 278 -4.09 -1.97 -4.81
CA HIS A 278 -4.76 -0.67 -4.86
C HIS A 278 -4.73 0.03 -3.50
N PHE A 279 -4.49 1.34 -3.50
CA PHE A 279 -4.35 2.13 -2.28
C PHE A 279 -5.63 2.17 -1.41
N SER A 280 -6.80 1.87 -1.99
CA SER A 280 -8.09 1.82 -1.26
C SER A 280 -8.15 0.80 -0.11
N ILE A 281 -7.21 -0.15 -0.05
CA ILE A 281 -7.08 -1.08 1.09
C ILE A 281 -5.96 -0.68 2.06
N GLY A 282 -5.18 0.38 1.77
CA GLY A 282 -4.11 0.88 2.63
C GLY A 282 -3.02 -0.14 2.96
N SER A 283 -2.75 -1.10 2.09
CA SER A 283 -1.92 -2.26 2.45
C SER A 283 -0.72 -2.53 1.52
N GLY A 284 -0.47 -1.70 0.50
CA GLY A 284 0.58 -1.96 -0.50
C GLY A 284 1.96 -2.19 0.12
N THR A 285 2.44 -1.25 0.96
CA THR A 285 3.74 -1.36 1.65
C THR A 285 3.78 -2.58 2.56
N ARG A 286 2.70 -2.85 3.32
CA ARG A 286 2.59 -4.04 4.16
C ARG A 286 2.73 -5.33 3.35
N ILE A 287 1.97 -5.47 2.28
CA ILE A 287 2.01 -6.66 1.40
C ILE A 287 3.42 -6.87 0.85
N ALA A 288 4.09 -5.79 0.44
CA ALA A 288 5.44 -5.83 -0.08
C ALA A 288 6.47 -6.28 0.97
N MET A 289 6.34 -5.84 2.22
CA MET A 289 7.21 -6.28 3.33
C MET A 289 6.90 -7.70 3.79
N GLU A 290 5.63 -8.12 3.77
CA GLU A 290 5.26 -9.52 4.03
C GLU A 290 5.78 -10.49 2.96
N ASP A 291 5.85 -10.06 1.68
CA ASP A 291 6.52 -10.84 0.63
C ASP A 291 8.01 -11.02 0.94
N ALA A 292 8.68 -9.97 1.45
CA ALA A 292 10.08 -10.02 1.86
C ALA A 292 10.30 -10.99 3.03
N ILE A 293 9.41 -10.98 4.03
CA ILE A 293 9.45 -11.93 5.16
C ILE A 293 9.35 -13.36 4.63
N ALA A 294 8.31 -13.65 3.84
CA ALA A 294 8.08 -15.00 3.34
C ALA A 294 9.22 -15.51 2.43
N LEU A 295 9.81 -14.62 1.61
CA LEU A 295 10.95 -14.99 0.79
C LEU A 295 12.20 -15.24 1.65
N ALA A 296 12.46 -14.41 2.68
CA ALA A 296 13.55 -14.64 3.60
C ALA A 296 13.38 -15.96 4.36
N ASP A 297 12.16 -16.28 4.83
CA ASP A 297 11.85 -17.55 5.50
C ASP A 297 12.18 -18.75 4.59
N ALA A 298 11.75 -18.71 3.35
CA ALA A 298 11.99 -19.77 2.37
C ALA A 298 13.47 -19.91 2.02
N LEU A 299 14.16 -18.80 1.73
CA LEU A 299 15.58 -18.83 1.34
C LEU A 299 16.49 -19.31 2.47
N THR A 300 16.12 -19.06 3.73
CA THR A 300 16.91 -19.43 4.91
C THR A 300 16.40 -20.67 5.64
N ALA A 301 15.38 -21.34 5.09
CA ALA A 301 14.84 -22.58 5.66
C ALA A 301 15.96 -23.63 5.83
N PRO A 302 15.96 -24.41 6.92
CA PRO A 302 16.96 -25.46 7.13
C PRO A 302 16.87 -26.55 6.07
N GLY A 303 17.99 -27.26 5.83
CA GLY A 303 18.07 -28.37 4.89
C GLY A 303 18.90 -28.06 3.64
N THR A 304 19.01 -29.03 2.75
CA THR A 304 19.92 -29.04 1.58
C THR A 304 19.22 -28.65 0.28
N MET A 305 18.12 -27.92 0.35
CA MET A 305 17.37 -27.46 -0.83
C MET A 305 18.23 -26.53 -1.71
N SER A 306 18.12 -26.73 -3.00
CA SER A 306 18.67 -25.82 -4.00
C SER A 306 17.99 -24.43 -3.94
N PRO A 307 18.60 -23.37 -4.46
CA PRO A 307 17.97 -22.06 -4.55
C PRO A 307 16.59 -22.08 -5.22
N LEU A 308 16.41 -22.87 -6.27
CA LEU A 308 15.15 -22.96 -7.01
C LEU A 308 14.04 -23.65 -6.18
N GLU A 309 14.37 -24.74 -5.48
CA GLU A 309 13.42 -25.41 -4.57
C GLU A 309 12.97 -24.47 -3.44
N ARG A 310 13.85 -23.61 -2.94
CA ARG A 310 13.50 -22.58 -1.96
C ARG A 310 12.53 -21.55 -2.52
N LEU A 311 12.65 -21.17 -3.80
CA LEU A 311 11.68 -20.32 -4.46
C LEU A 311 10.30 -20.99 -4.59
N GLU A 312 10.23 -22.31 -4.81
CA GLU A 312 8.97 -23.03 -4.81
C GLU A 312 8.32 -23.03 -3.42
N VAL A 313 9.11 -23.21 -2.35
CA VAL A 313 8.62 -23.07 -0.97
C VAL A 313 8.03 -21.69 -0.73
N PHE A 314 8.70 -20.63 -1.17
CA PHE A 314 8.18 -19.26 -1.08
C PHE A 314 6.83 -19.10 -1.78
N VAL A 315 6.72 -19.54 -3.03
CA VAL A 315 5.49 -19.43 -3.82
C VAL A 315 4.33 -20.19 -3.15
N ASN A 316 4.59 -21.40 -2.69
CA ASN A 316 3.58 -22.26 -2.06
C ASN A 316 3.11 -21.73 -0.71
N SER A 317 3.99 -21.12 0.08
CA SER A 317 3.64 -20.56 1.40
C SER A 317 2.93 -19.20 1.29
N ARG A 318 3.47 -18.28 0.47
CA ARG A 318 2.97 -16.90 0.37
C ARG A 318 1.77 -16.76 -0.57
N GLY A 319 1.71 -17.57 -1.61
CA GLY A 319 0.70 -17.49 -2.68
C GLY A 319 -0.75 -17.43 -2.17
N PRO A 320 -1.21 -18.38 -1.35
CA PRO A 320 -2.59 -18.42 -0.85
C PRO A 320 -2.98 -17.19 -0.01
N GLU A 321 -2.07 -16.70 0.84
CA GLU A 321 -2.32 -15.50 1.67
C GLU A 321 -2.42 -14.24 0.81
N LYS A 322 -1.48 -14.07 -0.11
CA LYS A 322 -1.48 -12.91 -1.03
C LYS A 322 -2.71 -12.92 -1.93
N ALA A 323 -3.13 -14.07 -2.42
CA ALA A 323 -4.35 -14.20 -3.23
C ALA A 323 -5.60 -13.70 -2.50
N LYS A 324 -5.75 -13.99 -1.21
CA LYS A 324 -6.85 -13.46 -0.37
C LYS A 324 -6.81 -11.93 -0.26
N LEU A 325 -5.61 -11.36 -0.09
CA LEU A 325 -5.43 -9.90 0.00
C LEU A 325 -5.74 -9.22 -1.33
N LEU A 326 -5.28 -9.78 -2.44
CA LEU A 326 -5.56 -9.28 -3.79
C LEU A 326 -7.04 -9.41 -4.15
N GLY A 327 -7.71 -10.48 -3.73
CA GLY A 327 -9.16 -10.63 -3.87
C GLY A 327 -9.93 -9.53 -3.14
N ALA A 328 -9.51 -9.17 -1.93
CA ALA A 328 -10.09 -8.05 -1.19
C ALA A 328 -9.78 -6.68 -1.85
N SER A 329 -8.54 -6.50 -2.36
CA SER A 329 -8.16 -5.32 -3.13
C SER A 329 -9.03 -5.16 -4.37
N ARG A 330 -9.26 -6.26 -5.11
CA ARG A 330 -10.11 -6.26 -6.31
C ARG A 330 -11.54 -5.81 -6.00
N LYS A 331 -12.17 -6.38 -4.97
CA LYS A 331 -13.51 -5.96 -4.54
C LYS A 331 -13.54 -4.48 -4.16
N SER A 332 -12.50 -4.01 -3.46
CA SER A 332 -12.39 -2.61 -3.04
C SER A 332 -12.27 -1.66 -4.22
N TYR A 333 -11.35 -1.88 -5.16
CA TYR A 333 -11.20 -0.94 -6.26
C TYR A 333 -12.39 -0.96 -7.23
N LEU A 334 -13.03 -2.11 -7.45
CA LEU A 334 -14.26 -2.15 -8.23
C LEU A 334 -15.38 -1.34 -7.57
N TRP A 335 -15.47 -1.37 -6.24
CA TRP A 335 -16.41 -0.52 -5.52
C TRP A 335 -16.09 0.98 -5.70
N TYR A 336 -14.81 1.36 -5.70
CA TYR A 336 -14.37 2.75 -5.92
C TYR A 336 -14.64 3.22 -7.36
N GLU A 337 -14.62 2.34 -8.36
CA GLU A 337 -14.94 2.68 -9.75
C GLU A 337 -16.37 3.19 -9.94
N ASP A 338 -17.27 2.86 -9.00
CA ASP A 338 -18.69 3.23 -9.04
C ASP A 338 -19.07 4.18 -7.88
N ILE A 339 -18.11 4.94 -7.31
CA ILE A 339 -18.34 5.81 -6.15
C ILE A 339 -19.45 6.85 -6.37
N GLY A 340 -19.59 7.37 -7.60
CA GLY A 340 -20.63 8.33 -7.97
C GLY A 340 -22.03 7.74 -7.77
N GLU A 341 -22.25 6.49 -8.16
CA GLU A 341 -23.51 5.78 -7.96
C GLU A 341 -23.79 5.59 -6.47
N TRP A 342 -22.79 5.11 -5.69
CA TRP A 342 -22.97 4.86 -4.25
C TRP A 342 -23.27 6.12 -3.47
N MET A 343 -22.62 7.25 -3.80
CA MET A 343 -22.91 8.55 -3.18
C MET A 343 -24.34 9.04 -3.45
N GLN A 344 -24.90 8.72 -4.62
CA GLN A 344 -26.29 9.08 -4.93
C GLN A 344 -27.28 8.16 -4.22
N ARG A 345 -27.04 6.85 -4.27
CA ARG A 345 -27.94 5.80 -3.88
C ARG A 345 -28.13 5.69 -2.36
N TYR A 346 -27.04 5.77 -1.61
CA TYR A 346 -27.04 5.48 -0.18
C TYR A 346 -27.22 6.73 0.70
N THR A 347 -27.90 6.57 1.83
CA THR A 347 -27.79 7.50 2.96
C THR A 347 -26.36 7.45 3.52
N PRO A 348 -25.92 8.43 4.34
CA PRO A 348 -24.58 8.41 4.93
C PRO A 348 -24.26 7.12 5.70
N LEU A 349 -25.18 6.62 6.53
CA LEU A 349 -25.00 5.39 7.30
C LEU A 349 -24.91 4.14 6.41
N GLU A 350 -25.79 4.03 5.41
CA GLU A 350 -25.76 2.93 4.43
C GLU A 350 -24.45 2.96 3.63
N PHE A 351 -23.99 4.14 3.22
CA PHE A 351 -22.74 4.30 2.50
C PHE A 351 -21.54 3.80 3.32
N VAL A 352 -21.45 4.23 4.58
CA VAL A 352 -20.34 3.81 5.46
C VAL A 352 -20.42 2.31 5.76
N HIS A 353 -21.61 1.75 5.94
CA HIS A 353 -21.79 0.30 6.07
C HIS A 353 -21.31 -0.45 4.81
N ALA A 354 -21.78 -0.04 3.62
CA ALA A 354 -21.34 -0.61 2.35
C ALA A 354 -19.82 -0.48 2.13
N PHE A 355 -19.26 0.69 2.48
CA PHE A 355 -17.82 0.94 2.43
C PHE A 355 -17.04 -0.01 3.35
N MET A 356 -17.46 -0.19 4.60
CA MET A 356 -16.75 -1.03 5.57
C MET A 356 -16.81 -2.51 5.19
N THR A 357 -17.91 -2.97 4.60
CA THR A 357 -18.13 -4.37 4.23
C THR A 357 -17.71 -4.72 2.78
N ARG A 358 -17.38 -3.73 1.94
CA ARG A 358 -17.11 -3.86 0.49
C ARG A 358 -16.12 -4.97 0.10
N THR A 359 -15.15 -5.24 0.94
CA THR A 359 -14.11 -6.25 0.66
C THR A 359 -14.55 -7.66 0.99
N GLY A 360 -15.60 -7.83 1.78
CA GLY A 360 -16.04 -9.10 2.36
C GLY A 360 -15.12 -9.65 3.46
N ARG A 361 -14.12 -8.87 3.91
CA ARG A 361 -13.24 -9.21 5.04
C ARG A 361 -13.83 -8.82 6.38
N VAL A 362 -14.66 -7.81 6.37
CA VAL A 362 -15.45 -7.35 7.52
C VAL A 362 -16.90 -7.68 7.21
N ASP A 363 -17.45 -8.65 7.92
CA ASP A 363 -18.87 -8.94 7.95
C ASP A 363 -19.57 -8.17 9.09
N GLU A 364 -20.87 -8.29 9.21
CA GLU A 364 -21.64 -7.58 10.25
C GLU A 364 -21.22 -7.99 11.66
N GLY A 365 -20.89 -9.27 11.90
CA GLY A 365 -20.42 -9.75 13.19
C GLY A 365 -19.10 -9.10 13.60
N ARG A 366 -18.17 -9.03 12.67
CA ARG A 366 -16.88 -8.38 12.84
C ARG A 366 -17.03 -6.86 12.99
N LEU A 367 -17.96 -6.25 12.23
CA LEU A 367 -18.27 -4.83 12.34
C LEU A 367 -18.83 -4.50 13.73
N ALA A 368 -19.75 -5.33 14.25
CA ALA A 368 -20.32 -5.17 15.60
C ALA A 368 -19.26 -5.30 16.70
N SER A 369 -18.30 -6.22 16.54
CA SER A 369 -17.21 -6.41 17.51
C SER A 369 -16.18 -5.28 17.49
N GLN A 370 -15.76 -4.84 16.29
CA GLN A 370 -14.69 -3.85 16.14
C GLN A 370 -15.20 -2.40 16.27
N TYR A 371 -16.46 -2.13 15.92
CA TYR A 371 -17.08 -0.80 15.88
C TYR A 371 -18.47 -0.79 16.55
N PRO A 372 -18.57 -1.13 17.83
CA PRO A 372 -19.85 -1.35 18.50
C PRO A 372 -20.76 -0.11 18.52
N GLU A 373 -20.19 1.09 18.66
CA GLU A 373 -20.98 2.35 18.64
C GLU A 373 -21.59 2.58 17.24
N PHE A 374 -20.78 2.43 16.20
CA PHE A 374 -21.25 2.57 14.82
C PHE A 374 -22.32 1.51 14.49
N PHE A 375 -22.09 0.25 14.89
CA PHE A 375 -23.04 -0.83 14.65
C PHE A 375 -24.39 -0.58 15.35
N ALA A 376 -24.37 -0.03 16.57
CA ALA A 376 -25.59 0.38 17.26
C ALA A 376 -26.38 1.45 16.48
N HIS A 377 -25.70 2.42 15.87
CA HIS A 377 -26.35 3.42 15.02
C HIS A 377 -26.96 2.79 13.76
N LEU A 378 -26.30 1.80 13.14
CA LEU A 378 -26.86 1.08 11.98
C LEU A 378 -28.15 0.33 12.34
N VAL A 379 -28.18 -0.32 13.51
CA VAL A 379 -29.40 -0.99 14.01
C VAL A 379 -30.54 0.03 14.30
N GLN A 380 -30.21 1.13 14.96
CA GLN A 380 -31.20 2.17 15.28
C GLN A 380 -31.78 2.80 14.00
N ALA A 381 -30.98 2.97 12.97
CA ALA A 381 -31.40 3.49 11.65
C ALA A 381 -32.09 2.44 10.77
N GLY A 382 -32.17 1.17 11.21
CA GLY A 382 -32.75 0.08 10.41
C GLY A 382 -31.94 -0.38 9.21
N VAL A 383 -30.65 -0.02 9.15
CA VAL A 383 -29.74 -0.44 8.07
C VAL A 383 -29.36 -1.91 8.21
N VAL A 384 -29.19 -2.39 9.43
CA VAL A 384 -28.93 -3.80 9.77
C VAL A 384 -29.90 -4.30 10.83
N SER A 385 -30.11 -5.63 10.91
CA SER A 385 -31.07 -6.19 11.85
C SER A 385 -30.51 -6.27 13.27
N ALA A 386 -31.38 -6.10 14.29
CA ALA A 386 -30.98 -6.27 15.67
C ALA A 386 -30.59 -7.74 16.02
N ALA A 387 -31.06 -8.71 15.27
CA ALA A 387 -30.71 -10.12 15.46
C ALA A 387 -29.20 -10.36 15.23
N THR A 388 -28.58 -9.64 14.29
CA THR A 388 -27.15 -9.72 14.02
C THR A 388 -26.31 -9.27 15.21
N MET A 389 -26.79 -8.27 15.98
CA MET A 389 -26.09 -7.78 17.17
C MET A 389 -26.09 -8.82 18.31
N GLN A 390 -27.17 -9.60 18.46
CA GLN A 390 -27.24 -10.67 19.45
C GLN A 390 -26.30 -11.84 19.09
N ALA A 391 -26.27 -12.24 17.82
CA ALA A 391 -25.38 -13.28 17.34
C ALA A 391 -23.88 -12.90 17.51
N ALA A 392 -23.52 -11.65 17.23
CA ALA A 392 -22.13 -11.16 17.40
C ALA A 392 -21.69 -11.13 18.87
N ARG A 393 -22.60 -10.79 19.82
CA ARG A 393 -22.32 -10.82 21.27
C ARG A 393 -22.19 -12.22 21.85
N GLN A 394 -22.78 -13.24 21.21
CA GLN A 394 -22.67 -14.63 21.63
C GLN A 394 -21.40 -15.33 21.08
N ALA A 395 -20.83 -14.77 20.01
CA ALA A 395 -19.62 -15.29 19.36
C ALA A 395 -18.31 -14.66 19.88
N ALA A 396 -18.39 -13.56 20.65
CA ALA A 396 -17.28 -12.84 21.28
C ALA A 396 -17.09 -13.30 22.74
#